data_09ee723240aed1d0e91c6980e266a17c
#
_entry.id   09ee723240aed1d0e91c6980e266a17c
#
_cell.length_a   1.000
_cell.length_b   1.000
_cell.length_c   1.000
_cell.angle_alpha   90.00
_cell.angle_beta   90.00
_cell.angle_gamma   90.00
#
_symmetry.space_group_name_H-M   'P 1'
#
loop_
_entity.id
_entity.type
_entity.pdbx_description
1 polymer ?
#
loop_
_entity_poly.entity_id
_entity_poly.type
_entity_poly.pdbx_seq_one_letter_code
_entity_poly.pdbx_strand_id
1 'polypeptide(L)'
;MRSARAMKLLLFLSALLGLAWALQDFHPEQVEGPWHTIKLGATDKTVIEEGGAYLCFMTGITLLQNGDLNVTYFHRKDGKCVKEYYIAEKTGSPGRFTFEYQGKNYLTFVLVTNDVTIMDLENQNDRGTLIVAELHGRSLSAGKHGLEAYRKHTSRRGIEQGNIVDLLEYRPHLCDP
;
A
#
# COMPACT_ATOMS: atom_id res chain seq x y z
N MET A 1 41.30 -3.19 20.89
CA MET A 1 39.94 -2.64 21.04
C MET A 1 39.37 -1.89 19.81
N ARG A 2 40.00 -1.94 18.64
CA ARG A 2 39.53 -1.28 17.40
C ARG A 2 38.67 -2.18 16.46
N SER A 3 38.63 -3.49 16.69
CA SER A 3 37.98 -4.47 15.80
C SER A 3 36.44 -4.53 15.94
N ALA A 4 35.89 -4.39 17.14
CA ALA A 4 34.45 -4.54 17.37
C ALA A 4 33.60 -3.38 16.83
N ARG A 5 34.15 -2.16 16.75
CA ARG A 5 33.41 -1.00 16.17
C ARG A 5 33.37 -1.04 14.66
N ALA A 6 34.42 -1.52 13.99
CA ALA A 6 34.45 -1.67 12.54
C ALA A 6 33.45 -2.78 12.05
N MET A 7 33.36 -3.87 12.82
CA MET A 7 32.46 -4.97 12.51
C MET A 7 30.97 -4.59 12.67
N LYS A 8 30.63 -3.76 13.68
CA LYS A 8 29.27 -3.23 13.84
C LYS A 8 28.90 -2.26 12.72
N LEU A 9 29.84 -1.43 12.25
CA LEU A 9 29.61 -0.50 11.14
C LEU A 9 29.37 -1.24 9.81
N LEU A 10 30.11 -2.32 9.56
CA LEU A 10 29.94 -3.16 8.36
C LEU A 10 28.60 -3.91 8.34
N LEU A 11 28.11 -4.35 9.51
CA LEU A 11 26.78 -5.00 9.61
C LEU A 11 25.62 -4.00 9.40
N PHE A 12 25.79 -2.75 9.84
CA PHE A 12 24.80 -1.69 9.56
C PHE A 12 24.78 -1.28 8.08
N LEU A 13 25.95 -1.20 7.43
CA LEU A 13 26.02 -0.90 5.99
C LEU A 13 25.40 -2.02 5.13
N SER A 14 25.59 -3.28 5.50
CA SER A 14 25.00 -4.42 4.78
C SER A 14 23.48 -4.48 4.92
N ALA A 15 22.92 -4.08 6.07
CA ALA A 15 21.47 -4.00 6.29
C ALA A 15 20.84 -2.88 5.47
N LEU A 16 21.50 -1.74 5.30
CA LEU A 16 21.05 -0.62 4.45
C LEU A 16 21.13 -0.96 2.96
N LEU A 17 22.15 -1.70 2.53
CA LEU A 17 22.28 -2.18 1.14
C LEU A 17 21.18 -3.20 0.80
N GLY A 18 20.81 -4.09 1.73
CA GLY A 18 19.73 -5.07 1.52
C GLY A 18 18.35 -4.43 1.30
N LEU A 19 18.06 -3.29 1.93
CA LEU A 19 16.83 -2.54 1.70
C LEU A 19 16.80 -1.83 0.34
N ALA A 20 17.94 -1.39 -0.17
CA ALA A 20 18.04 -0.74 -1.47
C ALA A 20 17.80 -1.73 -2.63
N TRP A 21 18.17 -3.01 -2.47
CA TRP A 21 18.02 -4.03 -3.50
C TRP A 21 16.56 -4.46 -3.71
N ALA A 22 15.75 -4.48 -2.67
CA ALA A 22 14.34 -4.86 -2.77
C ALA A 22 13.50 -3.88 -3.62
N LEU A 23 13.92 -2.62 -3.75
CA LEU A 23 13.27 -1.61 -4.57
C LEU A 23 13.82 -1.51 -6.00
N GLN A 24 15.00 -2.09 -6.29
CA GLN A 24 15.62 -2.06 -7.62
C GLN A 24 14.97 -3.00 -8.64
N ASP A 25 14.26 -4.03 -8.19
CA ASP A 25 13.64 -5.06 -9.04
C ASP A 25 12.12 -4.84 -9.23
N PHE A 26 11.63 -3.60 -9.06
CA PHE A 26 10.22 -3.30 -9.32
C PHE A 26 9.94 -3.22 -10.82
N HIS A 27 9.07 -4.08 -11.29
CA HIS A 27 8.58 -4.14 -12.66
C HIS A 27 7.11 -3.71 -12.70
N PRO A 28 6.77 -2.52 -13.22
CA PRO A 28 5.41 -1.98 -13.16
C PRO A 28 4.38 -2.85 -13.89
N GLU A 29 4.76 -3.63 -14.88
CA GLU A 29 3.90 -4.60 -15.56
C GLU A 29 3.39 -5.72 -14.63
N GLN A 30 4.08 -6.00 -13.52
CA GLN A 30 3.64 -7.01 -12.55
C GLN A 30 2.44 -6.55 -11.72
N VAL A 31 2.23 -5.24 -11.60
CA VAL A 31 1.10 -4.69 -10.83
C VAL A 31 -0.11 -4.37 -11.71
N GLU A 32 0.02 -4.48 -13.04
CA GLU A 32 -1.07 -4.25 -13.97
C GLU A 32 -2.18 -5.31 -13.85
N GLY A 33 -3.41 -4.91 -14.08
CA GLY A 33 -4.61 -5.77 -14.12
C GLY A 33 -5.49 -5.66 -12.86
N PRO A 34 -6.43 -6.62 -12.70
CA PRO A 34 -7.40 -6.58 -11.61
C PRO A 34 -6.77 -6.92 -10.26
N TRP A 35 -7.29 -6.25 -9.21
CA TRP A 35 -6.95 -6.46 -7.82
C TRP A 35 -8.18 -6.34 -6.92
N HIS A 36 -8.14 -6.99 -5.78
CA HIS A 36 -9.16 -6.89 -4.72
C HIS A 36 -8.50 -6.47 -3.42
N THR A 37 -8.98 -5.42 -2.79
CA THR A 37 -8.50 -5.02 -1.47
C THR A 37 -8.97 -6.04 -0.42
N ILE A 38 -8.04 -6.55 0.35
CA ILE A 38 -8.26 -7.58 1.36
C ILE A 38 -8.25 -6.96 2.76
N LYS A 39 -7.22 -6.16 3.07
CA LYS A 39 -7.08 -5.48 4.35
C LYS A 39 -6.56 -4.05 4.16
N LEU A 40 -7.04 -3.17 5.03
CA LEU A 40 -6.50 -1.83 5.22
C LEU A 40 -6.05 -1.68 6.68
N GLY A 41 -4.90 -1.09 6.89
CA GLY A 41 -4.41 -0.71 8.21
C GLY A 41 -3.92 0.73 8.18
N ALA A 42 -4.20 1.52 9.20
CA ALA A 42 -3.78 2.91 9.23
C ALA A 42 -3.24 3.34 10.59
N THR A 43 -2.36 4.33 10.62
CA THR A 43 -1.91 4.95 11.88
C THR A 43 -3.05 5.70 12.57
N ASP A 44 -4.05 6.15 11.81
CA ASP A 44 -5.33 6.65 12.29
C ASP A 44 -6.46 5.81 11.69
N LYS A 45 -7.12 5.00 12.52
CA LYS A 45 -8.17 4.08 12.09
C LYS A 45 -9.38 4.79 11.48
N THR A 46 -9.68 6.00 11.90
CA THR A 46 -10.86 6.75 11.44
C THR A 46 -10.87 6.99 9.94
N VAL A 47 -9.70 6.99 9.31
CA VAL A 47 -9.59 7.21 7.85
C VAL A 47 -9.96 6.00 7.00
N ILE A 48 -10.00 4.80 7.61
CA ILE A 48 -10.33 3.51 6.95
C ILE A 48 -11.60 2.87 7.53
N GLU A 49 -12.33 3.55 8.40
CA GLU A 49 -13.65 3.17 8.89
C GLU A 49 -14.75 3.76 7.99
N GLU A 50 -16.00 3.44 8.25
CA GLU A 50 -17.16 3.94 7.47
C GLU A 50 -17.17 5.48 7.43
N GLY A 51 -17.19 6.03 6.22
CA GLY A 51 -17.06 7.47 5.98
C GLY A 51 -15.63 8.00 5.97
N GLY A 52 -14.63 7.16 6.25
CA GLY A 52 -13.22 7.53 6.20
C GLY A 52 -12.73 7.76 4.76
N ALA A 53 -11.84 8.74 4.61
CA ALA A 53 -11.37 9.20 3.30
C ALA A 53 -10.54 8.15 2.52
N TYR A 54 -9.99 7.15 3.22
CA TYR A 54 -9.16 6.09 2.64
C TYR A 54 -9.84 4.72 2.69
N LEU A 55 -11.12 4.63 3.06
CA LEU A 55 -11.89 3.41 2.91
C LEU A 55 -12.29 3.22 1.45
N CYS A 56 -11.40 2.63 0.69
CA CYS A 56 -11.61 2.37 -0.74
C CYS A 56 -11.25 0.93 -1.12
N PHE A 57 -11.82 0.48 -2.23
CA PHE A 57 -11.70 -0.88 -2.74
C PHE A 57 -11.08 -0.83 -4.12
N MET A 58 -9.79 -1.12 -4.22
CA MET A 58 -9.11 -1.17 -5.49
C MET A 58 -9.72 -2.25 -6.37
N THR A 59 -9.97 -1.92 -7.63
CA THR A 59 -10.47 -2.86 -8.64
C THR A 59 -9.40 -3.21 -9.67
N GLY A 60 -8.39 -2.37 -9.82
CA GLY A 60 -7.28 -2.67 -10.72
C GLY A 60 -6.33 -1.50 -10.95
N ILE A 61 -5.25 -1.84 -11.60
CA ILE A 61 -4.19 -0.92 -12.01
C ILE A 61 -3.97 -1.07 -13.51
N THR A 62 -3.87 0.05 -14.23
CA THR A 62 -3.46 0.10 -15.63
C THR A 62 -2.15 0.85 -15.74
N LEU A 63 -1.16 0.24 -16.36
CA LEU A 63 0.12 0.87 -16.67
C LEU A 63 -0.05 1.80 -17.89
N LEU A 64 0.30 3.07 -17.72
CA LEU A 64 0.23 4.06 -18.79
C LEU A 64 1.54 4.10 -19.60
N GLN A 65 1.47 4.59 -20.84
CA GLN A 65 2.61 4.65 -21.75
C GLN A 65 3.81 5.45 -21.21
N ASN A 66 3.54 6.46 -20.39
CA ASN A 66 4.57 7.28 -19.75
C ASN A 66 5.18 6.62 -18.49
N GLY A 67 4.67 5.45 -18.09
CA GLY A 67 5.09 4.70 -16.92
C GLY A 67 4.37 5.09 -15.62
N ASP A 68 3.38 5.95 -15.67
CA ASP A 68 2.46 6.23 -14.57
C ASP A 68 1.43 5.11 -14.42
N LEU A 69 0.75 5.07 -13.29
CA LEU A 69 -0.30 4.09 -13.02
C LEU A 69 -1.66 4.79 -12.93
N ASN A 70 -2.66 4.25 -13.64
CA ASN A 70 -4.06 4.57 -13.39
C ASN A 70 -4.61 3.54 -12.40
N VAL A 71 -4.93 3.97 -11.18
CA VAL A 71 -5.47 3.13 -10.11
C VAL A 71 -6.96 3.37 -10.00
N THR A 72 -7.76 2.33 -10.26
CA THR A 72 -9.22 2.38 -10.17
C THR A 72 -9.72 1.73 -8.89
N TYR A 73 -10.71 2.35 -8.28
CA TYR A 73 -11.28 1.89 -7.02
C TYR A 73 -12.76 2.26 -6.88
N PHE A 74 -13.44 1.56 -5.97
CA PHE A 74 -14.74 1.97 -5.47
C PHE A 74 -14.63 2.54 -4.07
N HIS A 75 -15.46 3.51 -3.77
CA HIS A 75 -15.68 4.00 -2.43
C HIS A 75 -17.15 4.41 -2.24
N ARG A 76 -17.55 4.65 -0.99
CA ARG A 76 -18.89 5.08 -0.68
C ARG A 76 -18.95 6.60 -0.54
N LYS A 77 -19.83 7.24 -1.32
CA LYS A 77 -20.08 8.66 -1.29
C LYS A 77 -21.58 8.91 -1.21
N ASP A 78 -22.06 9.63 -0.19
CA ASP A 78 -23.47 9.91 0.02
C ASP A 78 -24.38 8.65 -0.03
N GLY A 79 -23.89 7.56 0.60
CA GLY A 79 -24.61 6.29 0.64
C GLY A 79 -24.59 5.47 -0.66
N LYS A 80 -23.96 5.97 -1.72
CA LYS A 80 -23.85 5.30 -3.02
C LYS A 80 -22.42 4.84 -3.28
N CYS A 81 -22.30 3.71 -3.97
CA CYS A 81 -21.01 3.25 -4.48
C CYS A 81 -20.63 4.02 -5.74
N VAL A 82 -19.46 4.64 -5.69
CA VAL A 82 -18.91 5.44 -6.78
C VAL A 82 -17.60 4.80 -7.22
N LYS A 83 -17.41 4.63 -8.52
CA LYS A 83 -16.15 4.22 -9.12
C LYS A 83 -15.37 5.45 -9.49
N GLU A 84 -14.15 5.54 -8.98
CA GLU A 84 -13.22 6.63 -9.28
C GLU A 84 -11.83 6.08 -9.64
N TYR A 85 -10.94 6.96 -10.03
CA TYR A 85 -9.54 6.63 -10.29
C TYR A 85 -8.65 7.81 -9.91
N TYR A 86 -7.38 7.51 -9.70
CA TYR A 86 -6.32 8.52 -9.65
C TYR A 86 -5.13 8.07 -10.49
N ILE A 87 -4.37 9.05 -10.94
CA ILE A 87 -3.11 8.82 -11.64
C ILE A 87 -1.99 8.92 -10.61
N ALA A 88 -1.28 7.82 -10.41
CA ALA A 88 -0.09 7.77 -9.60
C ALA A 88 1.11 8.01 -10.52
N GLU A 89 1.72 9.18 -10.40
CA GLU A 89 2.86 9.61 -11.21
C GLU A 89 4.13 8.91 -10.72
N LYS A 90 4.89 8.33 -11.63
CA LYS A 90 6.17 7.69 -11.30
C LYS A 90 7.15 8.70 -10.70
N THR A 91 7.94 8.24 -9.76
CA THR A 91 9.05 9.01 -9.17
C THR A 91 10.41 8.51 -9.70
N GLY A 92 11.49 9.14 -9.27
CA GLY A 92 12.85 8.64 -9.53
C GLY A 92 13.20 7.36 -8.79
N SER A 93 12.34 6.89 -7.87
CA SER A 93 12.55 5.68 -7.08
C SER A 93 11.67 4.55 -7.62
N PRO A 94 12.23 3.38 -8.02
CA PRO A 94 11.45 2.23 -8.47
C PRO A 94 10.39 1.82 -7.44
N GLY A 95 9.18 1.51 -7.90
CA GLY A 95 8.07 1.09 -7.04
C GLY A 95 7.45 2.20 -6.18
N ARG A 96 7.89 3.47 -6.35
CA ARG A 96 7.33 4.61 -5.63
C ARG A 96 6.71 5.61 -6.60
N PHE A 97 5.45 5.96 -6.34
CA PHE A 97 4.61 6.86 -7.13
C PHE A 97 4.08 7.99 -6.25
N THR A 98 3.55 9.05 -6.86
CA THR A 98 2.98 10.18 -6.12
C THR A 98 1.68 10.65 -6.76
N PHE A 99 0.75 11.15 -5.95
CA PHE A 99 -0.50 11.76 -6.39
C PHE A 99 -1.03 12.75 -5.35
N GLU A 100 -1.91 13.66 -5.77
CA GLU A 100 -2.51 14.65 -4.88
C GLU A 100 -3.92 14.21 -4.45
N TYR A 101 -4.11 14.04 -3.14
CA TYR A 101 -5.41 13.80 -2.52
C TYR A 101 -5.32 14.17 -1.03
N GLN A 102 -6.04 15.19 -0.59
CA GLN A 102 -5.96 15.72 0.78
C GLN A 102 -4.52 16.00 1.25
N GLY A 103 -3.70 16.58 0.36
CA GLY A 103 -2.27 16.73 0.50
C GLY A 103 -1.52 15.79 -0.44
N LYS A 104 -0.21 15.75 -0.28
CA LYS A 104 0.66 14.94 -1.13
C LYS A 104 0.71 13.50 -0.63
N ASN A 105 0.46 12.56 -1.54
CA ASN A 105 0.52 11.13 -1.26
C ASN A 105 1.71 10.48 -1.98
N TYR A 106 2.34 9.54 -1.28
CA TYR A 106 3.34 8.63 -1.84
C TYR A 106 2.81 7.21 -1.74
N LEU A 107 2.65 6.57 -2.89
CA LEU A 107 2.31 5.16 -2.99
C LEU A 107 3.59 4.36 -3.20
N THR A 108 3.87 3.39 -2.34
CA THR A 108 5.07 2.56 -2.43
C THR A 108 4.68 1.08 -2.44
N PHE A 109 5.11 0.35 -3.46
CA PHE A 109 4.97 -1.10 -3.49
C PHE A 109 6.02 -1.73 -2.58
N VAL A 110 5.56 -2.42 -1.54
CA VAL A 110 6.39 -3.06 -0.51
C VAL A 110 6.67 -4.52 -0.83
N LEU A 111 5.66 -5.19 -1.38
CA LEU A 111 5.72 -6.57 -1.85
C LEU A 111 4.89 -6.68 -3.13
N VAL A 112 5.46 -7.32 -4.14
CA VAL A 112 4.73 -7.69 -5.37
C VAL A 112 5.02 -9.14 -5.67
N THR A 113 3.97 -9.93 -5.81
CA THR A 113 4.01 -11.32 -6.29
C THR A 113 2.95 -11.51 -7.37
N ASN A 114 2.87 -12.68 -7.97
CA ASN A 114 1.82 -12.99 -8.94
C ASN A 114 0.40 -12.90 -8.37
N ASP A 115 0.25 -13.15 -7.07
CA ASP A 115 -1.06 -13.31 -6.41
C ASP A 115 -1.42 -12.15 -5.48
N VAL A 116 -0.44 -11.50 -4.87
CA VAL A 116 -0.66 -10.47 -3.86
C VAL A 116 0.29 -9.29 -4.02
N THR A 117 -0.17 -8.12 -3.61
CA THR A 117 0.67 -6.93 -3.41
C THR A 117 0.39 -6.29 -2.07
N ILE A 118 1.44 -5.76 -1.45
CA ILE A 118 1.36 -4.90 -0.27
C ILE A 118 1.83 -3.52 -0.69
N MET A 119 1.03 -2.51 -0.40
CA MET A 119 1.35 -1.12 -0.69
C MET A 119 1.30 -0.30 0.58
N ASP A 120 2.19 0.68 0.68
CA ASP A 120 2.11 1.79 1.64
C ASP A 120 1.65 3.04 0.91
N LEU A 121 0.70 3.73 1.52
CA LEU A 121 0.33 5.07 1.17
C LEU A 121 0.72 5.98 2.33
N GLU A 122 1.59 6.94 2.06
CA GLU A 122 2.00 7.98 2.99
C GLU A 122 1.39 9.31 2.55
N ASN A 123 0.44 9.82 3.32
CA ASN A 123 -0.13 11.16 3.11
C ASN A 123 0.61 12.17 3.97
N GLN A 124 1.10 13.22 3.34
CA GLN A 124 1.74 14.35 3.99
C GLN A 124 0.83 15.58 3.88
N ASN A 125 0.37 16.08 5.01
CA ASN A 125 -0.47 17.26 5.12
C ASN A 125 -0.05 18.11 6.33
N ASP A 126 -0.74 19.22 6.56
CA ASP A 126 -0.46 20.16 7.64
C ASP A 126 -0.58 19.55 9.05
N ARG A 127 -1.23 18.39 9.19
CA ARG A 127 -1.42 17.66 10.46
C ARG A 127 -0.31 16.64 10.73
N GLY A 128 0.57 16.41 9.74
CA GLY A 128 1.65 15.45 9.84
C GLY A 128 1.59 14.36 8.77
N THR A 129 2.14 13.20 9.08
CA THR A 129 2.18 12.04 8.16
C THR A 129 1.18 10.98 8.61
N LEU A 130 0.22 10.68 7.75
CA LEU A 130 -0.68 9.53 7.87
C LEU A 130 -0.11 8.38 7.05
N ILE A 131 -0.14 7.17 7.58
CA ILE A 131 0.26 5.95 6.88
C ILE A 131 -0.96 5.04 6.75
N VAL A 132 -1.20 4.57 5.52
CA VAL A 132 -2.17 3.50 5.23
C VAL A 132 -1.42 2.36 4.55
N ALA A 133 -1.46 1.19 5.16
CA ALA A 133 -0.91 -0.04 4.58
C ALA A 133 -2.05 -0.86 3.99
N GLU A 134 -1.87 -1.33 2.77
CA GLU A 134 -2.89 -2.00 1.98
C GLU A 134 -2.42 -3.39 1.56
N LEU A 135 -3.27 -4.41 1.76
CA LEU A 135 -3.08 -5.75 1.21
C LEU A 135 -4.11 -6.00 0.12
N HIS A 136 -3.64 -6.33 -1.07
CA HIS A 136 -4.48 -6.68 -2.21
C HIS A 136 -4.13 -8.08 -2.72
N GLY A 137 -5.15 -8.77 -3.25
CA GLY A 137 -5.00 -10.07 -3.92
C GLY A 137 -5.57 -10.04 -5.32
N ARG A 138 -5.03 -10.87 -6.23
CA ARG A 138 -5.63 -11.11 -7.56
C ARG A 138 -7.00 -11.78 -7.46
N SER A 139 -7.25 -12.45 -6.35
CA SER A 139 -8.57 -12.93 -5.93
C SER A 139 -8.67 -12.80 -4.41
N LEU A 140 -9.89 -12.93 -3.89
CA LEU A 140 -10.11 -12.86 -2.44
C LEU A 140 -9.40 -13.99 -1.68
N SER A 141 -9.32 -15.17 -2.27
CA SER A 141 -8.60 -16.31 -1.69
C SER A 141 -7.07 -16.14 -1.74
N ALA A 142 -6.56 -15.50 -2.80
CA ALA A 142 -5.14 -15.22 -2.97
C ALA A 142 -4.58 -14.31 -1.86
N GLY A 143 -5.41 -13.40 -1.34
CA GLY A 143 -5.02 -12.51 -0.24
C GLY A 143 -4.46 -13.21 0.99
N LYS A 144 -4.83 -14.47 1.23
CA LYS A 144 -4.30 -15.28 2.34
C LYS A 144 -2.79 -15.47 2.27
N HIS A 145 -2.21 -15.51 1.07
CA HIS A 145 -0.76 -15.70 0.88
C HIS A 145 0.06 -14.49 1.37
N GLY A 146 -0.55 -13.31 1.45
CA GLY A 146 0.10 -12.07 1.90
C GLY A 146 -0.06 -11.74 3.40
N LEU A 147 -0.91 -12.47 4.13
CA LEU A 147 -1.33 -12.08 5.49
C LEU A 147 -0.16 -11.96 6.48
N GLU A 148 0.78 -12.90 6.47
CA GLU A 148 1.91 -12.86 7.39
C GLU A 148 2.88 -11.71 7.04
N ALA A 149 3.18 -11.52 5.76
CA ALA A 149 4.01 -10.40 5.30
C ALA A 149 3.36 -9.06 5.65
N TYR A 150 2.04 -8.95 5.44
CA TYR A 150 1.27 -7.77 5.78
C TYR A 150 1.31 -7.47 7.29
N ARG A 151 1.10 -8.47 8.15
CA ARG A 151 1.18 -8.31 9.61
C ARG A 151 2.56 -7.83 10.07
N LYS A 152 3.63 -8.39 9.49
CA LYS A 152 5.00 -7.95 9.79
C LYS A 152 5.24 -6.51 9.32
N HIS A 153 4.70 -6.15 8.16
CA HIS A 153 4.85 -4.82 7.59
C HIS A 153 4.11 -3.77 8.41
N THR A 154 2.83 -3.96 8.71
CA THR A 154 2.02 -3.04 9.52
C THR A 154 2.63 -2.80 10.90
N SER A 155 3.14 -3.85 11.56
CA SER A 155 3.86 -3.73 12.82
C SER A 155 5.11 -2.84 12.70
N ARG A 156 5.89 -2.96 11.63
CA ARG A 156 7.08 -2.10 11.37
C ARG A 156 6.71 -0.65 11.10
N ARG A 157 5.52 -0.43 10.54
CA ARG A 157 4.98 0.92 10.26
C ARG A 157 4.29 1.55 11.47
N GLY A 158 4.28 0.89 12.63
CA GLY A 158 3.63 1.39 13.84
C GLY A 158 2.11 1.35 13.79
N ILE A 159 1.53 0.53 12.90
CA ILE A 159 0.08 0.34 12.80
C ILE A 159 -0.31 -0.74 13.81
N GLU A 160 -1.14 -0.37 14.78
CA GLU A 160 -1.65 -1.30 15.79
C GLU A 160 -2.62 -2.30 15.18
N GLN A 161 -2.69 -3.51 15.77
CA GLN A 161 -3.60 -4.57 15.28
C GLN A 161 -5.08 -4.12 15.29
N GLY A 162 -5.48 -3.31 16.27
CA GLY A 162 -6.83 -2.73 16.35
C GLY A 162 -7.14 -1.71 15.26
N ASN A 163 -6.12 -1.23 14.55
CA ASN A 163 -6.22 -0.27 13.45
C ASN A 163 -6.18 -0.95 12.07
N ILE A 164 -6.44 -2.26 12.03
CA ILE A 164 -6.53 -3.03 10.78
C ILE A 164 -7.97 -3.47 10.57
N VAL A 165 -8.52 -3.17 9.38
CA VAL A 165 -9.86 -3.56 8.94
C VAL A 165 -9.74 -4.71 7.96
N ASP A 166 -10.49 -5.79 8.19
CA ASP A 166 -10.63 -6.92 7.28
C ASP A 166 -11.82 -6.69 6.36
N LEU A 167 -11.53 -6.40 5.10
CA LEU A 167 -12.58 -6.06 4.14
C LEU A 167 -13.37 -7.29 3.65
N LEU A 168 -12.88 -8.50 3.89
CA LEU A 168 -13.63 -9.72 3.62
C LEU A 168 -14.81 -9.91 4.58
N GLU A 169 -14.67 -9.41 5.82
CA GLU A 169 -15.73 -9.43 6.83
C GLU A 169 -16.72 -8.27 6.66
N TYR A 170 -16.29 -7.19 6.02
CA TYR A 170 -17.04 -5.94 5.86
C TYR A 170 -17.97 -5.94 4.63
N ARG A 171 -18.00 -6.99 3.83
CA ARG A 171 -18.64 -7.11 2.50
C ARG A 171 -20.09 -6.65 2.37
N PRO A 172 -21.00 -6.83 3.36
CA PRO A 172 -22.39 -6.40 3.17
C PRO A 172 -22.57 -4.89 3.03
N HIS A 173 -21.56 -4.11 3.43
CA HIS A 173 -21.57 -2.65 3.43
C HIS A 173 -20.66 -2.03 2.37
N LEU A 174 -19.98 -2.88 1.59
CA LEU A 174 -18.93 -2.45 0.67
C LEU A 174 -19.46 -2.28 -0.75
N CYS A 175 -18.83 -1.34 -1.44
CA CYS A 175 -18.96 -1.18 -2.88
C CYS A 175 -18.23 -2.33 -3.59
N ASP A 176 -18.77 -3.53 -3.53
CA ASP A 176 -18.28 -4.66 -4.33
C ASP A 176 -19.10 -4.72 -5.62
N PRO A 177 -18.47 -4.71 -6.82
CA PRO A 177 -19.14 -4.86 -8.09
C PRO A 177 -19.70 -6.26 -8.27
#